data_273d0cd2fd6e9ba9eaf30247ab83b5a8
#
_entry.id   273d0cd2fd6e9ba9eaf30247ab83b5a8
#
_cell.length_a   1.000
_cell.length_b   1.000
_cell.length_c   1.000
_cell.angle_alpha   90.00
_cell.angle_beta   90.00
_cell.angle_gamma   90.00
#
_symmetry.space_group_name_H-M   'P 1'
#
loop_
_entity.id
_entity.type
_entity.pdbx_description
1 polymer ?
#
loop_
_entity_poly.entity_id
_entity_poly.type
_entity_poly.pdbx_seq_one_letter_code
_entity_poly.pdbx_strand_id
1 'polypeptide(L)'
;HRPMTLVFVRDNSVQGIREALENRRTVVYFQDKIVGEEDYVKELFENSIEILSVDKSEKNVRIVLRNKTDLPFKLKKTAHDINLVYFREYEIKPHGTHAINIKLNNGVKSGNINFEVTNLLVKPNIGMQYSYPL
;
A
#
# COMPACT_ATOMS: atom_id res chain seq x y z
N HIS A 1 12.21 5.02 -19.03
CA HIS A 1 11.14 4.06 -18.78
C HIS A 1 9.91 4.37 -19.63
N ARG A 2 9.33 3.36 -20.20
CA ARG A 2 8.08 3.50 -20.94
C ARG A 2 6.90 3.37 -19.98
N PRO A 3 5.84 4.16 -20.16
CA PRO A 3 4.60 3.92 -19.45
C PRO A 3 4.04 2.55 -19.80
N MET A 4 3.50 1.86 -18.81
CA MET A 4 2.85 0.57 -19.00
C MET A 4 1.46 0.64 -18.39
N THR A 5 0.50 -0.03 -19.06
CA THR A 5 -0.85 -0.16 -18.54
C THR A 5 -1.03 -1.57 -17.97
N LEU A 6 -1.41 -1.63 -16.70
CA LEU A 6 -1.74 -2.87 -16.03
C LEU A 6 -3.26 -3.03 -16.03
N VAL A 7 -3.74 -4.23 -16.30
CA VAL A 7 -5.17 -4.51 -16.35
C VAL A 7 -5.56 -5.55 -15.32
N PHE A 8 -6.70 -5.33 -14.68
CA PHE A 8 -7.29 -6.28 -13.75
C PHE A 8 -8.32 -7.11 -14.51
N VAL A 9 -7.98 -8.37 -14.78
CA VAL A 9 -8.81 -9.26 -15.58
C VAL A 9 -9.48 -10.32 -14.71
N ARG A 10 -10.73 -10.66 -15.06
CA ARG A 10 -11.44 -11.80 -14.45
C ARG A 10 -11.05 -13.10 -15.10
N ASP A 11 -10.60 -13.03 -16.34
CA ASP A 11 -10.23 -14.16 -17.16
C ASP A 11 -9.00 -13.79 -17.97
N ASN A 12 -7.96 -14.62 -17.93
CA ASN A 12 -6.72 -14.38 -18.67
C ASN A 12 -6.89 -14.78 -20.14
N SER A 13 -7.66 -13.98 -20.85
CA SER A 13 -7.96 -14.17 -22.27
C SER A 13 -8.05 -12.82 -22.97
N VAL A 14 -8.12 -12.83 -24.29
CA VAL A 14 -8.32 -11.60 -25.08
C VAL A 14 -9.62 -10.92 -24.70
N GLN A 15 -10.69 -11.69 -24.49
CA GLN A 15 -11.97 -11.14 -24.04
C GLN A 15 -11.90 -10.56 -22.65
N GLY A 16 -11.19 -11.22 -21.72
CA GLY A 16 -11.00 -10.72 -20.37
C GLY A 16 -10.22 -9.41 -20.34
N ILE A 17 -9.18 -9.28 -21.16
CA ILE A 17 -8.42 -8.04 -21.29
C ILE A 17 -9.30 -6.93 -21.86
N ARG A 18 -10.06 -7.21 -22.92
CA ARG A 18 -10.98 -6.24 -23.53
C ARG A 18 -12.02 -5.76 -22.51
N GLU A 19 -12.61 -6.67 -21.77
CA GLU A 19 -13.60 -6.35 -20.73
C GLU A 19 -12.99 -5.43 -19.66
N ALA A 20 -11.78 -5.72 -19.21
CA ALA A 20 -11.08 -4.90 -18.22
C ALA A 20 -10.82 -3.49 -18.74
N LEU A 21 -10.39 -3.35 -20.01
CA LEU A 21 -10.16 -2.05 -20.62
C LEU A 21 -11.46 -1.25 -20.76
N GLU A 22 -12.55 -1.90 -21.20
CA GLU A 22 -13.86 -1.26 -21.37
C GLU A 22 -14.42 -0.77 -20.03
N ASN A 23 -14.17 -1.49 -18.96
CA ASN A 23 -14.65 -1.15 -17.60
C ASN A 23 -13.62 -0.34 -16.81
N ARG A 24 -12.58 0.15 -17.44
CA ARG A 24 -11.54 0.98 -16.81
C ARG A 24 -10.85 0.35 -15.62
N ARG A 25 -10.77 -0.98 -15.58
CA ARG A 25 -10.00 -1.68 -14.55
C ARG A 25 -8.52 -1.72 -14.91
N THR A 26 -7.94 -0.54 -15.07
CA THR A 26 -6.54 -0.37 -15.50
C THR A 26 -5.82 0.63 -14.60
N VAL A 27 -4.52 0.45 -14.48
CA VAL A 27 -3.61 1.41 -13.86
C VAL A 27 -2.42 1.61 -14.79
N VAL A 28 -1.82 2.80 -14.74
CA VAL A 28 -0.66 3.14 -15.56
C VAL A 28 0.58 3.15 -14.67
N TYR A 29 1.60 2.42 -15.08
CA TYR A 29 2.90 2.38 -14.41
C TYR A 29 3.91 3.22 -15.18
N PHE A 30 4.56 4.17 -14.50
CA PHE A 30 5.54 5.06 -15.12
C PHE A 30 6.51 5.59 -14.06
N GLN A 31 7.82 5.34 -14.24
CA GLN A 31 8.88 5.85 -13.36
C GLN A 31 8.66 5.53 -11.88
N ASP A 32 8.37 4.26 -11.57
CA ASP A 32 8.06 3.76 -10.22
C ASP A 32 6.81 4.39 -9.60
N LYS A 33 5.97 5.01 -10.43
CA LYS A 33 4.68 5.53 -10.00
C LYS A 33 3.56 4.76 -10.69
N ILE A 34 2.49 4.54 -9.95
CA ILE A 34 1.28 3.94 -10.49
C ILE A 34 0.17 4.96 -10.37
N VAL A 35 -0.58 5.14 -11.46
CA VAL A 35 -1.70 6.07 -11.51
C VAL A 35 -2.95 5.31 -11.92
N GLY A 36 -4.02 5.43 -11.16
CA GLY A 36 -5.27 4.76 -11.47
C GLY A 36 -6.39 5.17 -10.54
N GLU A 37 -7.58 4.61 -10.76
CA GLU A 37 -8.70 4.82 -9.87
C GLU A 37 -8.40 4.23 -8.49
N GLU A 38 -8.89 4.88 -7.45
CA GLU A 38 -8.55 4.54 -6.06
C GLU A 38 -8.81 3.07 -5.73
N ASP A 39 -9.96 2.53 -6.13
CA ASP A 39 -10.31 1.15 -5.82
C ASP A 39 -9.32 0.14 -6.40
N TYR A 40 -8.84 0.38 -7.62
CA TYR A 40 -7.91 -0.53 -8.28
C TYR A 40 -6.49 -0.36 -7.75
N VAL A 41 -6.08 0.86 -7.46
CA VAL A 41 -4.78 1.13 -6.86
C VAL A 41 -4.71 0.51 -5.46
N LYS A 42 -5.78 0.62 -4.69
CA LYS A 42 -5.87 0.00 -3.37
C LYS A 42 -5.82 -1.52 -3.44
N GLU A 43 -6.56 -2.11 -4.35
CA GLU A 43 -6.54 -3.56 -4.57
C GLU A 43 -5.15 -4.05 -4.98
N LEU A 44 -4.48 -3.32 -5.87
CA LEU A 44 -3.10 -3.62 -6.24
C LEU A 44 -2.18 -3.62 -5.03
N PHE A 45 -2.27 -2.60 -4.18
CA PHE A 45 -1.45 -2.50 -2.98
C PHE A 45 -1.71 -3.66 -2.03
N GLU A 46 -2.98 -3.94 -1.72
CA GLU A 46 -3.37 -5.00 -0.80
C GLU A 46 -2.92 -6.39 -1.30
N ASN A 47 -2.98 -6.62 -2.60
CA ASN A 47 -2.53 -7.88 -3.20
C ASN A 47 -1.01 -7.98 -3.33
N SER A 48 -0.32 -6.86 -3.30
CA SER A 48 1.14 -6.81 -3.43
C SER A 48 1.86 -7.01 -2.10
N ILE A 49 1.21 -6.67 -1.01
CA ILE A 49 1.79 -6.72 0.33
C ILE A 49 1.22 -7.89 1.10
N GLU A 50 2.12 -8.75 1.60
CA GLU A 50 1.75 -9.88 2.46
C GLU A 50 2.14 -9.54 3.89
N ILE A 51 1.18 -9.65 4.81
CA ILE A 51 1.46 -9.50 6.24
C ILE A 51 1.96 -10.85 6.76
N LEU A 52 3.23 -10.90 7.12
CA LEU A 52 3.85 -12.14 7.59
C LEU A 52 3.57 -12.41 9.06
N SER A 53 3.60 -11.37 9.88
CA SER A 53 3.30 -11.50 11.30
C SER A 53 2.85 -10.17 11.90
N VAL A 54 2.08 -10.25 12.97
CA VAL A 54 1.70 -9.10 13.78
C VAL A 54 1.93 -9.51 15.24
N ASP A 55 2.96 -8.96 15.88
CA ASP A 55 3.28 -9.23 17.25
C ASP A 55 2.83 -8.05 18.10
N LYS A 56 1.86 -8.28 19.00
CA LYS A 56 1.28 -7.26 19.85
C LYS A 56 1.63 -7.51 21.29
N SER A 57 2.23 -6.51 21.93
CA SER A 57 2.48 -6.50 23.36
C SER A 57 1.72 -5.32 24.00
N GLU A 58 1.84 -5.13 25.33
CA GLU A 58 1.14 -4.03 26.01
C GLU A 58 1.53 -2.65 25.47
N LYS A 59 2.79 -2.48 25.06
CA LYS A 59 3.34 -1.17 24.70
C LYS A 59 3.80 -1.08 23.25
N ASN A 60 3.82 -2.18 22.53
CA ASN A 60 4.39 -2.19 21.18
C ASN A 60 3.60 -3.11 20.28
N VAL A 61 3.54 -2.74 19.00
CA VAL A 61 3.05 -3.61 17.92
C VAL A 61 4.13 -3.66 16.87
N ARG A 62 4.48 -4.86 16.42
CA ARG A 62 5.41 -5.06 15.32
C ARG A 62 4.70 -5.78 14.18
N ILE A 63 4.66 -5.14 13.04
CA ILE A 63 4.07 -5.71 11.82
C ILE A 63 5.20 -6.01 10.87
N VAL A 64 5.34 -7.28 10.49
CA VAL A 64 6.31 -7.69 9.48
C VAL A 64 5.55 -7.97 8.19
N LEU A 65 5.95 -7.29 7.12
CA LEU A 65 5.30 -7.42 5.83
C LEU A 65 6.32 -7.67 4.73
N ARG A 66 5.85 -8.25 3.63
CA ARG A 66 6.67 -8.56 2.47
C ARG A 66 6.01 -8.01 1.21
N ASN A 67 6.82 -7.39 0.39
CA ASN A 67 6.41 -6.96 -0.95
C ASN A 67 6.66 -8.10 -1.93
N LYS A 68 5.61 -8.63 -2.53
CA LYS A 68 5.70 -9.76 -3.46
C LYS A 68 5.97 -9.32 -4.90
N THR A 69 6.11 -8.03 -5.15
CA THR A 69 6.18 -7.48 -6.51
C THR A 69 7.54 -6.88 -6.83
N ASP A 70 7.70 -6.51 -8.10
CA ASP A 70 8.87 -5.78 -8.59
C ASP A 70 8.75 -4.27 -8.37
N LEU A 71 7.68 -3.80 -7.74
CA LEU A 71 7.41 -2.38 -7.51
C LEU A 71 7.79 -1.99 -6.09
N PRO A 72 8.52 -0.88 -5.91
CA PRO A 72 8.70 -0.34 -4.56
C PRO A 72 7.44 0.37 -4.10
N PHE A 73 7.22 0.41 -2.79
CA PHE A 73 6.15 1.21 -2.21
C PHE A 73 6.73 2.18 -1.19
N LYS A 74 6.36 3.45 -1.34
CA LYS A 74 6.84 4.53 -0.47
C LYS A 74 5.68 5.01 0.39
N LEU A 75 5.80 4.80 1.70
CA LEU A 75 4.77 5.13 2.67
C LEU A 75 5.17 6.38 3.44
N LYS A 76 4.21 7.29 3.58
CA LYS A 76 4.40 8.50 4.38
C LYS A 76 3.27 8.60 5.41
N LYS A 77 3.64 8.77 6.68
CA LYS A 77 2.68 8.94 7.77
C LYS A 77 1.84 10.19 7.55
N THR A 78 0.52 10.05 7.62
CA THR A 78 -0.41 11.17 7.39
C THR A 78 -1.05 11.70 8.65
N ALA A 79 -1.15 10.88 9.70
CA ALA A 79 -1.76 11.28 10.95
C ALA A 79 -0.70 11.38 12.05
N HIS A 80 -0.78 12.45 12.84
CA HIS A 80 0.07 12.60 14.01
C HIS A 80 -0.75 12.27 15.26
N ASP A 81 -0.48 11.10 15.84
CA ASP A 81 -1.14 10.63 17.06
C ASP A 81 -0.07 10.39 18.12
N ILE A 82 -0.17 11.12 19.24
CA ILE A 82 0.79 10.99 20.34
C ILE A 82 0.72 9.62 21.02
N ASN A 83 -0.38 8.91 20.85
CA ASN A 83 -0.58 7.58 21.44
C ASN A 83 -0.06 6.45 20.55
N LEU A 84 0.18 6.70 19.27
CA LEU A 84 0.71 5.73 18.32
C LEU A 84 1.94 6.33 17.64
N VAL A 85 3.12 5.89 18.08
CA VAL A 85 4.38 6.43 17.57
C VAL A 85 5.01 5.45 16.60
N TYR A 86 5.20 5.89 15.36
CA TYR A 86 5.87 5.14 14.31
C TYR A 86 6.58 6.11 13.36
N PHE A 87 7.47 5.58 12.51
CA PHE A 87 8.27 6.44 11.63
C PHE A 87 7.41 7.17 10.60
N ARG A 88 7.92 8.33 10.18
CA ARG A 88 7.23 9.17 9.18
C ARG A 88 7.25 8.57 7.79
N GLU A 89 8.32 7.90 7.43
CA GLU A 89 8.51 7.38 6.09
C GLU A 89 9.06 5.97 6.12
N TYR A 90 8.52 5.13 5.23
CA TYR A 90 9.01 3.78 4.99
C TYR A 90 9.15 3.55 3.50
N GLU A 91 10.14 2.79 3.10
CA GLU A 91 10.25 2.28 1.75
C GLU A 91 10.23 0.77 1.80
N ILE A 92 9.23 0.17 1.13
CA ILE A 92 9.13 -1.27 1.01
C ILE A 92 9.70 -1.64 -0.35
N LYS A 93 10.93 -2.17 -0.34
CA LYS A 93 11.65 -2.50 -1.57
C LYS A 93 11.01 -3.68 -2.29
N PRO A 94 11.19 -3.79 -3.63
CA PRO A 94 10.72 -4.95 -4.38
C PRO A 94 11.22 -6.25 -3.76
N HIS A 95 10.32 -7.21 -3.58
CA HIS A 95 10.61 -8.51 -2.98
C HIS A 95 11.24 -8.46 -1.59
N GLY A 96 11.19 -7.28 -0.95
CA GLY A 96 11.78 -7.07 0.36
C GLY A 96 10.80 -7.32 1.49
N THR A 97 11.37 -7.63 2.65
CA THR A 97 10.64 -7.74 3.91
C THR A 97 10.93 -6.50 4.75
N HIS A 98 9.90 -5.94 5.37
CA HIS A 98 10.03 -4.73 6.18
C HIS A 98 9.23 -4.88 7.47
N ALA A 99 9.77 -4.38 8.57
CA ALA A 99 9.09 -4.36 9.86
C ALA A 99 8.67 -2.94 10.22
N ILE A 100 7.39 -2.77 10.56
CA ILE A 100 6.86 -1.51 11.09
C ILE A 100 6.69 -1.69 12.59
N ASN A 101 7.41 -0.87 13.35
CA ASN A 101 7.34 -0.89 14.82
C ASN A 101 6.52 0.30 15.28
N ILE A 102 5.48 0.02 16.06
CA ILE A 102 4.57 1.04 16.58
C ILE A 102 4.65 1.00 18.11
N LYS A 103 4.90 2.15 18.70
CA LYS A 103 4.88 2.28 20.16
C LYS A 103 3.53 2.79 20.60
N LEU A 104 2.91 2.08 21.55
CA LEU A 104 1.63 2.46 22.14
C LEU A 104 1.89 3.24 23.42
N ASN A 105 1.42 4.47 23.49
CA ASN A 105 1.58 5.35 24.66
C ASN A 105 0.25 5.54 25.39
N ASN A 106 0.33 6.00 26.64
CA ASN A 106 -0.84 6.40 27.43
C ASN A 106 -1.88 5.29 27.61
N GLY A 107 -1.46 4.03 27.63
CA GLY A 107 -2.36 2.89 27.85
C GLY A 107 -3.26 2.55 26.67
N VAL A 108 -3.03 3.13 25.51
CA VAL A 108 -3.78 2.83 24.30
C VAL A 108 -3.44 1.41 23.84
N LYS A 109 -4.47 0.61 23.52
CA LYS A 109 -4.32 -0.79 23.12
C LYS A 109 -4.71 -1.04 21.66
N SER A 110 -5.34 -0.08 20.99
CA SER A 110 -5.77 -0.21 19.62
C SER A 110 -5.79 1.15 18.94
N GLY A 111 -5.96 1.13 17.64
CA GLY A 111 -6.00 2.33 16.81
C GLY A 111 -5.68 1.98 15.38
N ASN A 112 -5.58 2.99 14.54
CA ASN A 112 -5.23 2.80 13.14
C ASN A 112 -3.92 3.51 12.82
N ILE A 113 -3.04 2.85 12.09
CA ILE A 113 -1.91 3.53 11.47
C ILE A 113 -2.35 4.01 10.09
N ASN A 114 -1.97 5.23 9.74
CA ASN A 114 -2.43 5.88 8.53
C ASN A 114 -1.24 6.33 7.70
N PHE A 115 -1.26 5.96 6.42
CA PHE A 115 -0.21 6.30 5.46
C PHE A 115 -0.78 6.82 4.16
N GLU A 116 -0.01 7.68 3.52
CA GLU A 116 -0.14 7.94 2.09
C GLU A 116 0.89 7.09 1.38
N VAL A 117 0.47 6.30 0.40
CA VAL A 117 1.39 5.58 -0.48
C VAL A 117 1.73 6.53 -1.62
N THR A 118 2.87 7.21 -1.50
CA THR A 118 3.17 8.38 -2.32
C THR A 118 3.45 8.07 -3.79
N ASN A 119 3.79 6.84 -4.11
CA ASN A 119 4.00 6.42 -5.50
C ASN A 119 2.80 5.65 -6.09
N LEU A 120 1.70 5.56 -5.36
CA LEU A 120 0.42 5.06 -5.89
C LEU A 120 -0.54 6.25 -5.96
N LEU A 121 -0.71 6.83 -7.15
CA LEU A 121 -1.43 8.07 -7.32
C LEU A 121 -2.89 7.80 -7.72
N VAL A 122 -3.81 8.39 -6.99
CA VAL A 122 -5.26 8.35 -7.29
C VAL A 122 -5.71 9.61 -8.00
N LYS A 123 -4.92 10.68 -7.89
CA LYS A 123 -5.05 11.95 -8.61
C LYS A 123 -3.63 12.47 -8.89
N PRO A 124 -3.46 13.42 -9.80
CA PRO A 124 -2.14 14.03 -10.00
C PRO A 124 -1.57 14.55 -8.68
N ASN A 125 -0.40 14.06 -8.31
CA ASN A 125 0.32 14.44 -7.09
C ASN A 125 -0.37 14.09 -5.77
N ILE A 126 -1.38 13.22 -5.79
CA ILE A 126 -2.04 12.75 -4.56
C ILE A 126 -1.92 11.23 -4.48
N GLY A 127 -1.19 10.76 -3.47
CA GLY A 127 -1.03 9.35 -3.21
C GLY A 127 -2.25 8.72 -2.55
N MET A 128 -2.37 7.41 -2.68
CA MET A 128 -3.45 6.64 -2.07
C MET A 128 -3.33 6.67 -0.55
N GLN A 129 -4.44 6.93 0.12
CA GLN A 129 -4.52 6.87 1.58
C GLN A 129 -4.80 5.44 2.02
N TYR A 130 -4.05 4.97 3.00
CA TYR A 130 -4.21 3.61 3.51
C TYR A 130 -4.21 3.62 5.04
N SER A 131 -5.21 2.97 5.63
CA SER A 131 -5.33 2.79 7.08
C SER A 131 -5.25 1.31 7.41
N TYR A 132 -4.49 0.97 8.44
CA TYR A 132 -4.37 -0.40 8.93
C TYR A 132 -4.78 -0.43 10.41
N PRO A 133 -5.80 -1.23 10.77
CA PRO A 133 -6.22 -1.35 12.17
C PRO A 133 -5.25 -2.23 12.96
N LEU A 134 -4.97 -1.80 14.17
CA LEU A 134 -4.12 -2.55 15.10
C LEU A 134 -4.93 -3.47 16.01
#